data_c0b937b9bb55ab8ba9f92bcd40ee8285
#
_entry.id   c0b937b9bb55ab8ba9f92bcd40ee8285
#
_cell.length_a   1.000
_cell.length_b   1.000
_cell.length_c   1.000
_cell.angle_alpha   90.00
_cell.angle_beta   90.00
_cell.angle_gamma   90.00
#
_symmetry.space_group_name_H-M   'P 1'
#
loop_
_entity.id
_entity.type
_entity.pdbx_description
1 polymer ?
#
loop_
_entity_poly.entity_id
_entity_poly.type
_entity_poly.pdbx_seq_one_letter_code
_entity_poly.pdbx_strand_id
1 'polypeptide(L)'
;MQLDMVRLGIGLYGVDNNASMQQRLKNVTTLKTTISQIKKVKAGESVGYSRKGVAVNDSTIATVRIGYADGYPRALSNGVGKMWVAGSMVPVIGNVCMDMTMLDISGLDVAEGDDVIVFGEALSVNDLAGWAGTIPYEILTGISQRVKRVYFEE
;
A
#
# COMPACT_ATOMS: atom_id res chain seq x y z
N MET A 1 15.16 31.22 -14.92
CA MET A 1 14.76 31.57 -16.32
C MET A 1 13.44 30.88 -16.58
N GLN A 2 12.39 31.60 -16.94
CA GLN A 2 11.09 31.03 -17.29
C GLN A 2 10.99 31.02 -18.82
N LEU A 3 10.73 29.83 -19.38
CA LEU A 3 10.59 29.60 -20.81
C LEU A 3 9.11 29.48 -21.19
N ASP A 4 8.82 29.43 -22.51
CA ASP A 4 7.43 29.39 -23.01
C ASP A 4 6.71 28.06 -22.72
N MET A 5 7.46 27.03 -22.33
CA MET A 5 6.92 25.71 -22.02
C MET A 5 7.61 25.10 -20.81
N VAL A 6 6.83 24.46 -19.95
CA VAL A 6 7.31 23.66 -18.81
C VAL A 6 6.74 22.25 -18.88
N ARG A 7 7.48 21.27 -18.41
CA ARG A 7 6.97 19.92 -18.17
C ARG A 7 6.58 19.81 -16.70
N LEU A 8 5.30 19.63 -16.45
CA LEU A 8 4.81 19.36 -15.10
C LEU A 8 5.12 17.89 -14.76
N GLY A 9 5.69 17.70 -13.58
CA GLY A 9 6.09 16.39 -13.10
C GLY A 9 5.09 15.85 -12.06
N ILE A 10 5.63 15.13 -11.08
CA ILE A 10 4.87 14.39 -10.06
C ILE A 10 4.01 15.29 -9.15
N GLY A 11 4.28 16.60 -9.12
CA GLY A 11 3.45 17.59 -8.43
C GLY A 11 1.99 17.58 -8.86
N LEU A 12 1.68 17.14 -10.10
CA LEU A 12 0.31 16.91 -10.56
C LEU A 12 -0.42 15.80 -9.78
N TYR A 13 0.33 14.90 -9.17
CA TYR A 13 -0.20 13.81 -8.34
C TYR A 13 -0.18 14.15 -6.84
N GLY A 14 0.11 15.42 -6.50
CA GLY A 14 0.18 15.87 -5.12
C GLY A 14 1.44 15.41 -4.37
N VAL A 15 2.52 15.14 -5.10
CA VAL A 15 3.76 14.57 -4.54
C VAL A 15 4.96 15.47 -4.85
N ASP A 16 5.80 15.73 -3.86
CA ASP A 16 7.09 16.40 -4.02
C ASP A 16 8.11 15.81 -3.02
N ASN A 17 9.36 15.75 -3.42
CA ASN A 17 10.47 15.31 -2.54
C ASN A 17 10.94 16.42 -1.60
N ASN A 18 10.61 17.69 -1.90
CA ASN A 18 10.92 18.81 -1.04
C ASN A 18 9.81 18.98 0.00
N ALA A 19 10.15 18.83 1.29
CA ALA A 19 9.19 18.87 2.38
C ALA A 19 8.37 20.20 2.43
N SER A 20 8.98 21.34 2.09
CA SER A 20 8.28 22.63 2.08
C SER A 20 7.29 22.76 0.92
N MET A 21 7.58 22.13 -0.22
CA MET A 21 6.67 22.07 -1.35
C MET A 21 5.57 21.03 -1.12
N GLN A 22 5.90 19.87 -0.54
CA GLN A 22 4.93 18.83 -0.21
C GLN A 22 3.80 19.34 0.69
N GLN A 23 4.09 20.21 1.65
CA GLN A 23 3.07 20.82 2.53
C GLN A 23 2.06 21.70 1.78
N ARG A 24 2.38 22.15 0.57
CA ARG A 24 1.52 22.99 -0.28
C ARG A 24 0.71 22.18 -1.28
N LEU A 25 1.02 20.91 -1.45
CA LEU A 25 0.34 19.99 -2.36
C LEU A 25 -0.76 19.22 -1.63
N LYS A 26 -1.88 19.02 -2.31
CA LYS A 26 -2.95 18.13 -1.84
C LYS A 26 -2.76 16.75 -2.42
N ASN A 27 -3.10 15.72 -1.66
CA ASN A 27 -3.17 14.35 -2.19
C ASN A 27 -4.25 14.28 -3.28
N VAL A 28 -3.90 13.79 -4.46
CA VAL A 28 -4.80 13.69 -5.63
C VAL A 28 -5.22 12.25 -5.89
N THR A 29 -4.44 11.28 -5.40
CA THR A 29 -4.63 9.88 -5.77
C THR A 29 -4.64 9.00 -4.53
N THR A 30 -5.66 8.16 -4.42
CA THR A 30 -5.73 7.11 -3.38
C THR A 30 -5.82 5.75 -4.05
N LEU A 31 -4.94 4.82 -3.68
CA LEU A 31 -5.06 3.41 -4.01
C LEU A 31 -5.59 2.67 -2.81
N LYS A 32 -6.72 1.98 -3.00
CA LYS A 32 -7.33 1.17 -1.96
C LYS A 32 -7.72 -0.21 -2.45
N THR A 33 -7.84 -1.12 -1.52
CA THR A 33 -8.33 -2.49 -1.71
C THR A 33 -9.28 -2.84 -0.57
N THR A 34 -9.77 -4.07 -0.53
CA THR A 34 -10.66 -4.55 0.53
C THR A 34 -10.12 -5.83 1.16
N ILE A 35 -10.49 -6.05 2.41
CA ILE A 35 -10.25 -7.33 3.08
C ILE A 35 -11.14 -8.39 2.45
N SER A 36 -10.54 -9.46 1.93
CA SER A 36 -11.25 -10.57 1.31
C SER A 36 -11.41 -11.78 2.23
N GLN A 37 -10.57 -11.90 3.23
CA GLN A 37 -10.62 -12.99 4.22
C GLN A 37 -9.93 -12.55 5.51
N ILE A 38 -10.46 -12.99 6.64
CA ILE A 38 -9.82 -12.87 7.96
C ILE A 38 -9.62 -14.27 8.54
N LYS A 39 -8.41 -14.57 9.02
CA LYS A 39 -8.06 -15.86 9.61
C LYS A 39 -7.24 -15.68 10.88
N LYS A 40 -7.58 -16.44 11.92
CA LYS A 40 -6.75 -16.59 13.12
C LYS A 40 -5.65 -17.60 12.84
N VAL A 41 -4.43 -17.26 13.21
CA VAL A 41 -3.21 -18.04 12.99
C VAL A 41 -2.51 -18.18 14.34
N LYS A 42 -2.06 -19.38 14.68
CA LYS A 42 -1.36 -19.65 15.93
C LYS A 42 0.12 -19.25 15.86
N ALA A 43 0.69 -18.96 17.01
CA ALA A 43 2.13 -18.75 17.14
C ALA A 43 2.91 -19.92 16.52
N GLY A 44 3.92 -19.61 15.70
CA GLY A 44 4.74 -20.58 14.96
C GLY A 44 4.15 -21.03 13.61
N GLU A 45 2.87 -20.74 13.31
CA GLU A 45 2.31 -21.04 12.00
C GLU A 45 2.83 -20.09 10.92
N SER A 46 3.00 -20.63 9.71
CA SER A 46 3.48 -19.84 8.58
C SER A 46 2.35 -19.27 7.73
N VAL A 47 2.58 -18.06 7.22
CA VAL A 47 1.65 -17.31 6.37
C VAL A 47 2.27 -17.11 4.98
N GLY A 48 1.49 -17.40 3.94
CA GLY A 48 1.88 -17.17 2.55
C GLY A 48 2.86 -18.21 1.99
N TYR A 49 3.31 -17.93 0.76
CA TYR A 49 4.20 -18.84 0.01
C TYR A 49 5.60 -18.93 0.63
N SER A 50 6.21 -20.11 0.46
CA SER A 50 7.57 -20.41 0.93
C SER A 50 7.75 -20.28 2.44
N ARG A 51 6.67 -20.24 3.22
CA ARG A 51 6.68 -20.17 4.70
C ARG A 51 7.57 -19.03 5.23
N LYS A 52 7.67 -17.92 4.50
CA LYS A 52 8.52 -16.78 4.88
C LYS A 52 7.90 -15.90 5.97
N GLY A 53 6.57 -15.77 5.99
CA GLY A 53 5.87 -15.14 7.11
C GLY A 53 5.64 -16.17 8.21
N VAL A 54 6.06 -15.85 9.43
CA VAL A 54 5.78 -16.68 10.62
C VAL A 54 5.10 -15.81 11.65
N ALA A 55 3.95 -16.26 12.14
CA ALA A 55 3.27 -15.60 13.24
C ALA A 55 4.09 -15.79 14.54
N VAL A 56 4.61 -14.71 15.10
CA VAL A 56 5.39 -14.76 16.35
C VAL A 56 4.48 -15.06 17.54
N ASN A 57 3.28 -14.52 17.52
CA ASN A 57 2.23 -14.71 18.52
C ASN A 57 0.95 -15.21 17.84
N ASP A 58 -0.04 -15.60 18.63
CA ASP A 58 -1.39 -15.80 18.10
C ASP A 58 -1.85 -14.52 17.43
N SER A 59 -2.10 -14.56 16.12
CA SER A 59 -2.33 -13.40 15.27
C SER A 59 -3.63 -13.50 14.50
N THR A 60 -4.17 -12.36 14.12
CA THR A 60 -5.29 -12.25 13.17
C THR A 60 -4.76 -11.70 11.87
N ILE A 61 -4.90 -12.46 10.78
CA ILE A 61 -4.35 -12.14 9.47
C ILE A 61 -5.48 -11.82 8.51
N ALA A 62 -5.39 -10.65 7.85
CA ALA A 62 -6.25 -10.29 6.74
C ALA A 62 -5.56 -10.61 5.42
N THR A 63 -6.31 -11.15 4.46
CA THR A 63 -5.92 -11.22 3.06
C THR A 63 -6.60 -10.11 2.30
N VAL A 64 -5.83 -9.29 1.58
CA VAL A 64 -6.33 -8.20 0.75
C VAL A 64 -6.09 -8.46 -0.73
N ARG A 65 -6.99 -7.94 -1.58
CA ARG A 65 -7.03 -8.23 -3.03
C ARG A 65 -6.13 -7.26 -3.81
N ILE A 66 -4.84 -7.26 -3.48
CA ILE A 66 -3.81 -6.52 -4.21
C ILE A 66 -2.48 -7.24 -4.10
N GLY A 67 -1.76 -7.34 -5.19
CA GLY A 67 -0.45 -7.96 -5.26
C GLY A 67 0.46 -7.31 -6.31
N TYR A 68 1.58 -7.97 -6.65
CA TYR A 68 2.54 -7.37 -7.56
C TYR A 68 2.04 -7.23 -9.00
N ALA A 69 1.04 -8.00 -9.42
CA ALA A 69 0.41 -7.83 -10.74
C ALA A 69 -0.53 -6.62 -10.79
N ASP A 70 -0.92 -6.06 -9.64
CA ASP A 70 -1.66 -4.79 -9.53
C ASP A 70 -0.74 -3.58 -9.43
N GLY A 71 0.55 -3.81 -9.13
CA GLY A 71 1.54 -2.77 -8.93
C GLY A 71 1.99 -2.59 -7.48
N TYR A 72 1.58 -3.47 -6.54
CA TYR A 72 2.11 -3.47 -5.18
C TYR A 72 3.45 -4.23 -5.14
N PRO A 73 4.59 -3.56 -4.96
CA PRO A 73 5.90 -4.17 -5.16
C PRO A 73 6.17 -5.38 -4.24
N ARG A 74 6.76 -6.44 -4.81
CA ARG A 74 7.14 -7.62 -4.02
C ARG A 74 8.24 -7.33 -3.00
N ALA A 75 9.02 -6.27 -3.19
CA ALA A 75 9.99 -5.76 -2.21
C ALA A 75 9.36 -5.40 -0.85
N LEU A 76 8.05 -5.13 -0.83
CA LEU A 76 7.31 -4.80 0.39
C LEU A 76 6.91 -6.02 1.23
N SER A 77 7.39 -7.21 0.90
CA SER A 77 7.17 -8.46 1.65
C SER A 77 7.78 -8.44 3.05
N ASN A 78 7.31 -9.35 3.90
CA ASN A 78 7.94 -9.72 5.17
C ASN A 78 8.15 -8.54 6.15
N GLY A 79 7.13 -7.71 6.33
CA GLY A 79 7.13 -6.60 7.29
C GLY A 79 7.73 -5.29 6.77
N VAL A 80 8.30 -5.28 5.56
CA VAL A 80 8.84 -4.06 4.94
C VAL A 80 7.71 -3.08 4.63
N GLY A 81 6.71 -3.53 3.90
CA GLY A 81 5.54 -2.72 3.56
C GLY A 81 4.50 -2.71 4.66
N LYS A 82 3.73 -1.64 4.70
CA LYS A 82 2.57 -1.47 5.58
C LYS A 82 1.40 -0.93 4.77
N MET A 83 0.18 -1.15 5.29
CA MET A 83 -1.04 -0.56 4.76
C MET A 83 -1.83 0.08 5.90
N TRP A 84 -2.76 0.97 5.56
CA TRP A 84 -3.60 1.66 6.53
C TRP A 84 -4.96 0.97 6.62
N VAL A 85 -5.32 0.53 7.83
CA VAL A 85 -6.56 -0.21 8.10
C VAL A 85 -7.18 0.34 9.38
N ALA A 86 -8.43 0.76 9.34
CA ALA A 86 -9.19 1.21 10.52
C ALA A 86 -8.41 2.14 11.46
N GLY A 87 -7.75 3.16 10.89
CA GLY A 87 -7.01 4.14 11.69
C GLY A 87 -5.60 3.73 12.11
N SER A 88 -5.09 2.57 11.65
CA SER A 88 -3.81 2.02 12.07
C SER A 88 -2.94 1.55 10.90
N MET A 89 -1.63 1.67 11.06
CA MET A 89 -0.64 1.09 10.13
C MET A 89 -0.37 -0.36 10.49
N VAL A 90 -0.67 -1.27 9.57
CA VAL A 90 -0.47 -2.72 9.75
C VAL A 90 0.59 -3.26 8.81
N PRO A 91 1.49 -4.14 9.27
CA PRO A 91 2.56 -4.68 8.46
C PRO A 91 2.08 -5.79 7.51
N VAL A 92 2.76 -5.90 6.38
CA VAL A 92 2.68 -7.08 5.51
C VAL A 92 3.32 -8.27 6.22
N ILE A 93 2.65 -9.40 6.27
CA ILE A 93 3.21 -10.66 6.76
C ILE A 93 3.39 -11.64 5.59
N GLY A 94 4.56 -12.26 5.52
CA GLY A 94 4.91 -13.16 4.43
C GLY A 94 5.18 -12.43 3.11
N ASN A 95 5.19 -13.19 2.02
CA ASN A 95 5.49 -12.66 0.70
C ASN A 95 4.25 -12.01 0.07
N VAL A 96 4.44 -10.85 -0.57
CA VAL A 96 3.46 -10.30 -1.51
C VAL A 96 3.29 -11.28 -2.67
N CYS A 97 2.05 -11.69 -2.93
CA CYS A 97 1.70 -12.62 -4.01
C CYS A 97 1.31 -11.87 -5.29
N MET A 98 0.94 -12.61 -6.34
CA MET A 98 0.53 -12.02 -7.61
C MET A 98 -0.69 -11.11 -7.46
N ASP A 99 -1.73 -11.60 -6.79
CA ASP A 99 -3.05 -10.98 -6.72
C ASP A 99 -3.52 -10.69 -5.28
N MET A 100 -2.68 -10.97 -4.29
CA MET A 100 -3.04 -10.80 -2.88
C MET A 100 -1.83 -10.50 -1.99
N THR A 101 -2.12 -9.86 -0.86
CA THR A 101 -1.14 -9.57 0.20
C THR A 101 -1.79 -9.93 1.54
N MET A 102 -1.01 -10.42 2.48
CA MET A 102 -1.45 -10.73 3.84
C MET A 102 -0.94 -9.65 4.79
N LEU A 103 -1.82 -9.22 5.70
CA LEU A 103 -1.57 -8.17 6.70
C LEU A 103 -1.79 -8.73 8.09
N ASP A 104 -0.93 -8.38 9.02
CA ASP A 104 -1.19 -8.64 10.44
C ASP A 104 -2.09 -7.53 11.01
N ILE A 105 -3.33 -7.88 11.25
CA ILE A 105 -4.37 -6.99 11.79
C ILE A 105 -4.70 -7.28 13.25
N SER A 106 -3.78 -7.93 13.97
CA SER A 106 -3.99 -8.30 15.36
C SER A 106 -4.33 -7.07 16.21
N GLY A 107 -5.39 -7.19 17.00
CA GLY A 107 -5.88 -6.11 17.86
C GLY A 107 -6.79 -5.09 17.19
N LEU A 108 -7.05 -5.21 15.88
CA LEU A 108 -8.02 -4.36 15.20
C LEU A 108 -9.40 -5.04 15.14
N ASP A 109 -10.44 -4.22 15.25
CA ASP A 109 -11.83 -4.61 15.04
C ASP A 109 -12.24 -4.25 13.61
N VAL A 110 -12.11 -5.23 12.72
CA VAL A 110 -12.39 -5.08 11.28
C VAL A 110 -13.04 -6.34 10.72
N ALA A 111 -13.74 -6.19 9.59
CA ALA A 111 -14.48 -7.24 8.92
C ALA A 111 -14.03 -7.44 7.47
N GLU A 112 -14.42 -8.58 6.90
CA GLU A 112 -14.31 -8.81 5.46
C GLU A 112 -15.18 -7.78 4.71
N GLY A 113 -14.61 -7.17 3.68
CA GLY A 113 -15.20 -6.07 2.93
C GLY A 113 -14.70 -4.68 3.33
N ASP A 114 -14.07 -4.54 4.51
CA ASP A 114 -13.54 -3.24 4.96
C ASP A 114 -12.42 -2.73 4.04
N ASP A 115 -12.38 -1.42 3.89
CA ASP A 115 -11.40 -0.72 3.06
C ASP A 115 -10.00 -0.75 3.70
N VAL A 116 -9.01 -0.96 2.86
CA VAL A 116 -7.59 -0.90 3.18
C VAL A 116 -6.91 0.10 2.25
N ILE A 117 -6.24 1.11 2.80
CA ILE A 117 -5.52 2.11 2.01
C ILE A 117 -4.08 1.66 1.81
N VAL A 118 -3.69 1.54 0.55
CA VAL A 118 -2.35 1.17 0.12
C VAL A 118 -1.44 2.39 0.04
N PHE A 119 -1.95 3.48 -0.49
CA PHE A 119 -1.43 4.84 -0.37
C PHE A 119 -2.55 5.87 -0.62
N GLY A 120 -2.37 7.07 -0.10
CA GLY A 120 -3.34 8.15 -0.16
C GLY A 120 -3.03 9.22 0.88
N GLU A 121 -4.05 9.83 1.45
CA GLU A 121 -3.88 10.86 2.47
C GLU A 121 -3.29 10.29 3.78
N ALA A 122 -3.78 9.13 4.22
CA ALA A 122 -3.34 8.49 5.47
C ALA A 122 -1.96 7.81 5.38
N LEU A 123 -1.51 7.47 4.19
CA LEU A 123 -0.25 6.80 3.91
C LEU A 123 0.30 7.31 2.59
N SER A 124 1.36 8.11 2.62
CA SER A 124 1.88 8.74 1.42
C SER A 124 2.53 7.74 0.45
N VAL A 125 2.45 8.04 -0.84
CA VAL A 125 3.18 7.26 -1.85
C VAL A 125 4.70 7.39 -1.68
N ASN A 126 5.18 8.48 -1.06
CA ASN A 126 6.60 8.66 -0.72
C ASN A 126 7.06 7.62 0.30
N ASP A 127 6.25 7.35 1.34
CA ASP A 127 6.58 6.31 2.34
C ASP A 127 6.63 4.93 1.68
N LEU A 128 5.63 4.62 0.84
CA LEU A 128 5.59 3.36 0.12
C LEU A 128 6.80 3.18 -0.80
N ALA A 129 7.19 4.23 -1.55
CA ALA A 129 8.36 4.22 -2.41
C ALA A 129 9.65 4.05 -1.60
N GLY A 130 9.79 4.74 -0.47
CA GLY A 130 10.92 4.62 0.42
C GLY A 130 11.09 3.19 0.96
N TRP A 131 10.01 2.55 1.40
CA TRP A 131 10.04 1.15 1.84
C TRP A 131 10.38 0.18 0.70
N ALA A 132 9.92 0.45 -0.51
CA ALA A 132 10.21 -0.37 -1.67
C ALA A 132 11.63 -0.15 -2.25
N GLY A 133 12.37 0.86 -1.75
CA GLY A 133 13.70 1.21 -2.23
C GLY A 133 13.67 1.88 -3.62
N THR A 134 12.61 2.61 -3.93
CA THR A 134 12.39 3.26 -5.23
C THR A 134 11.87 4.70 -5.08
N ILE A 135 11.33 5.25 -6.16
CA ILE A 135 10.79 6.61 -6.23
C ILE A 135 9.26 6.59 -6.47
N PRO A 136 8.52 7.62 -6.03
CA PRO A 136 7.07 7.69 -6.21
C PRO A 136 6.59 7.55 -7.66
N TYR A 137 7.38 8.01 -8.63
CA TYR A 137 7.07 7.82 -10.05
C TYR A 137 6.91 6.36 -10.43
N GLU A 138 7.82 5.50 -9.96
CA GLU A 138 7.78 4.07 -10.26
C GLU A 138 6.55 3.41 -9.62
N ILE A 139 6.23 3.76 -8.39
CA ILE A 139 5.00 3.28 -7.72
C ILE A 139 3.76 3.67 -8.53
N LEU A 140 3.62 4.96 -8.87
CA LEU A 140 2.43 5.46 -9.58
C LEU A 140 2.29 4.86 -10.98
N THR A 141 3.40 4.77 -11.74
CA THR A 141 3.39 4.21 -13.09
C THR A 141 3.31 2.69 -13.10
N GLY A 142 3.71 2.04 -12.02
CA GLY A 142 3.61 0.59 -11.82
C GLY A 142 2.19 0.09 -11.59
N ILE A 143 1.23 0.98 -11.25
CA ILE A 143 -0.17 0.57 -11.05
C ILE A 143 -0.77 0.05 -12.36
N SER A 144 -1.08 -1.25 -12.37
CA SER A 144 -1.59 -1.97 -13.52
C SER A 144 -2.89 -1.37 -14.06
N GLN A 145 -3.10 -1.46 -15.38
CA GLN A 145 -4.36 -1.04 -16.03
C GLN A 145 -5.57 -1.88 -15.59
N ARG A 146 -5.37 -3.06 -15.02
CA ARG A 146 -6.45 -3.88 -14.47
C ARG A 146 -7.05 -3.31 -13.17
N VAL A 147 -6.32 -2.41 -12.48
CA VAL A 147 -6.84 -1.69 -11.32
C VAL A 147 -7.84 -0.65 -11.81
N LYS A 148 -9.09 -0.75 -11.31
CA LYS A 148 -10.16 0.17 -11.68
C LYS A 148 -9.82 1.59 -11.22
N ARG A 149 -9.92 2.56 -12.12
CA ARG A 149 -9.75 3.97 -11.82
C ARG A 149 -11.12 4.64 -11.75
N VAL A 150 -11.34 5.39 -10.70
CA VAL A 150 -12.55 6.18 -10.49
C VAL A 150 -12.13 7.63 -10.32
N TYR A 151 -12.70 8.52 -11.10
CA TYR A 151 -12.40 9.95 -11.07
C TYR A 151 -13.55 10.66 -10.38
N PHE A 152 -13.21 11.61 -9.50
CA PHE A 152 -14.14 12.49 -8.83
C PHE A 152 -13.80 13.93 -9.21
N GLU A 153 -14.82 14.72 -9.51
CA GLU A 153 -14.73 16.18 -9.62
C GLU A 153 -15.32 16.76 -8.34
N GLU A 154 -14.58 17.68 -7.69
CA GLU A 154 -15.03 18.44 -6.53
C GLU A 154 -15.61 19.78 -6.97
#